data_27884183043d17e78ba1e8d64ac37b27
#
_entry.id   27884183043d17e78ba1e8d64ac37b27
#
_cell.length_a   1.000
_cell.length_b   1.000
_cell.length_c   1.000
_cell.angle_alpha   90.00
_cell.angle_beta   90.00
_cell.angle_gamma   90.00
#
_symmetry.space_group_name_H-M   'P 1'
#
loop_
_entity.id
_entity.type
_entity.pdbx_description
1 polymer ?
#
loop_
_entity_poly.entity_id
_entity_poly.type
_entity_poly.pdbx_seq_one_letter_code
_entity_poly.pdbx_strand_id
1 'polypeptide(L)'
;MKIGIVVDNELNNDIRVLREIGILKEQGFEIFVLCFGFSRTYSDPISQIHVTRINIPKKVRDILFFLLNTISVYEWLWASKIRKFIINNQIEILHAHDLYMARAAYNGIKKTGLKVPLILDLHENYPFTVRTYNWTKGFFRRLISRPDDWKKKEREYLRYADRIIVLSNDFRDALLKQYPVLVAENFVVLPNVPDLSKPEYKSKVAVTNPFRQRSPIIFYYGVIAERRGIFEALRVFANLVKEGYPVNFLLIGPVDKKDQVLFSELISLELLANRIHYIPWIESKEFPDYLRICDICLAPFHKNPQHESGVANKIYDYMLGGKPIIASNCKPQQDLIEKHHCGLIFKNSAEFHDAIVKLLNDNPLREEMGENGRKAVMKEYNTEIIKENLISLYNELYL
;
A
#
# COMPACT_ATOMS: atom_id res chain seq x y z
N MET A 1 2.33 23.94 -16.65
CA MET A 1 1.95 22.59 -17.14
C MET A 1 0.66 22.16 -16.49
N LYS A 2 -0.30 21.67 -17.29
CA LYS A 2 -1.62 21.18 -16.86
C LYS A 2 -1.62 19.67 -16.78
N ILE A 3 -1.70 19.15 -15.56
CA ILE A 3 -1.65 17.72 -15.28
C ILE A 3 -3.06 17.20 -15.00
N GLY A 4 -3.50 16.17 -15.72
CA GLY A 4 -4.74 15.46 -15.48
C GLY A 4 -4.50 14.16 -14.72
N ILE A 5 -5.12 14.01 -13.56
CA ILE A 5 -5.03 12.82 -12.72
C ILE A 5 -6.37 12.07 -12.78
N VAL A 6 -6.32 10.76 -13.03
CA VAL A 6 -7.52 9.91 -13.15
C VAL A 6 -7.51 8.84 -12.06
N VAL A 7 -8.56 8.84 -11.22
CA VAL A 7 -8.69 7.93 -10.07
C VAL A 7 -10.05 7.23 -10.10
N ASP A 8 -10.04 5.90 -10.04
CA ASP A 8 -11.27 5.06 -10.04
C ASP A 8 -11.89 4.92 -8.64
N ASN A 9 -11.90 5.99 -7.88
CA ASN A 9 -12.48 6.06 -6.54
C ASN A 9 -12.87 7.52 -6.22
N GLU A 10 -13.36 7.77 -5.01
CA GLU A 10 -13.42 9.15 -4.47
C GLU A 10 -12.01 9.60 -4.09
N LEU A 11 -11.65 10.82 -4.47
CA LEU A 11 -10.33 11.40 -4.24
C LEU A 11 -9.90 11.34 -2.77
N ASN A 12 -10.84 11.60 -1.86
CA ASN A 12 -10.56 11.70 -0.41
C ASN A 12 -10.08 10.40 0.24
N ASN A 13 -10.24 9.27 -0.44
CA ASN A 13 -9.93 7.95 0.09
C ASN A 13 -8.55 7.42 -0.34
N ASP A 14 -7.81 8.18 -1.17
CA ASP A 14 -6.53 7.74 -1.71
C ASP A 14 -5.38 8.64 -1.22
N ILE A 15 -4.75 8.22 -0.13
CA ILE A 15 -3.64 8.96 0.52
C ILE A 15 -2.43 9.10 -0.43
N ARG A 16 -2.16 8.09 -1.28
CA ARG A 16 -1.05 8.14 -2.24
C ARG A 16 -1.29 9.23 -3.28
N VAL A 17 -2.46 9.21 -3.91
CA VAL A 17 -2.86 10.21 -4.90
C VAL A 17 -2.86 11.62 -4.30
N LEU A 18 -3.41 11.79 -3.10
CA LEU A 18 -3.41 13.09 -2.41
C LEU A 18 -2.00 13.62 -2.14
N ARG A 19 -1.07 12.75 -1.75
CA ARG A 19 0.33 13.12 -1.55
C ARG A 19 0.98 13.57 -2.85
N GLU A 20 0.80 12.82 -3.93
CA GLU A 20 1.35 13.17 -5.25
C GLU A 20 0.78 14.48 -5.77
N ILE A 21 -0.53 14.71 -5.64
CA ILE A 21 -1.18 15.99 -5.94
C ILE A 21 -0.56 17.14 -5.14
N GLY A 22 -0.34 16.93 -3.84
CA GLY A 22 0.30 17.92 -2.98
C GLY A 22 1.69 18.33 -3.49
N ILE A 23 2.53 17.35 -3.79
CA ILE A 23 3.87 17.53 -4.32
C ILE A 23 3.85 18.32 -5.64
N LEU A 24 3.02 17.89 -6.59
CA LEU A 24 2.93 18.51 -7.91
C LEU A 24 2.41 19.96 -7.82
N LYS A 25 1.44 20.21 -6.97
CA LYS A 25 0.90 21.54 -6.73
C LYS A 25 1.95 22.49 -6.13
N GLU A 26 2.74 22.02 -5.14
CA GLU A 26 3.83 22.81 -4.55
C GLU A 26 4.88 23.23 -5.58
N GLN A 27 5.02 22.50 -6.67
CA GLN A 27 5.89 22.84 -7.80
C GLN A 27 5.25 23.80 -8.81
N GLY A 28 4.04 24.27 -8.55
CA GLY A 28 3.34 25.23 -9.41
C GLY A 28 2.65 24.61 -10.62
N PHE A 29 2.46 23.28 -10.66
CA PHE A 29 1.67 22.63 -11.70
C PHE A 29 0.18 22.88 -11.48
N GLU A 30 -0.56 23.07 -12.56
CA GLU A 30 -2.00 23.21 -12.54
C GLU A 30 -2.65 21.82 -12.56
N ILE A 31 -3.30 21.44 -11.45
CA ILE A 31 -3.79 20.09 -11.24
C ILE A 31 -5.27 19.96 -11.48
N PHE A 32 -5.62 19.04 -12.36
CA PHE A 32 -6.99 18.62 -12.67
C PHE A 32 -7.17 17.16 -12.27
N VAL A 33 -8.28 16.84 -11.59
CA VAL A 33 -8.57 15.47 -11.15
C VAL A 33 -9.90 15.03 -11.74
N LEU A 34 -9.94 13.84 -12.32
CA LEU A 34 -11.16 13.15 -12.75
C LEU A 34 -11.34 11.92 -11.87
N CYS A 35 -12.41 11.89 -11.07
CA CYS A 35 -12.68 10.82 -10.11
C CYS A 35 -14.17 10.50 -10.04
N PHE A 36 -14.55 9.48 -9.27
CA PHE A 36 -15.94 9.26 -8.92
C PHE A 36 -16.40 10.18 -7.79
N GLY A 37 -17.73 10.40 -7.76
CA GLY A 37 -18.44 11.04 -6.68
C GLY A 37 -19.61 10.16 -6.23
N PHE A 38 -19.56 9.67 -4.98
CA PHE A 38 -20.62 8.81 -4.42
C PHE A 38 -21.43 9.54 -3.35
N SER A 39 -20.89 10.62 -2.80
CA SER A 39 -21.52 11.46 -1.78
C SER A 39 -22.31 12.61 -2.39
N ARG A 40 -23.19 13.22 -1.62
CA ARG A 40 -23.95 14.44 -2.05
C ARG A 40 -23.16 15.72 -1.82
N THR A 41 -22.28 15.72 -0.83
CA THR A 41 -21.43 16.84 -0.44
C THR A 41 -19.99 16.41 -0.43
N TYR A 42 -19.11 17.25 -0.98
CA TYR A 42 -17.67 17.01 -1.04
C TYR A 42 -16.94 18.18 -0.39
N SER A 43 -15.92 17.87 0.42
CA SER A 43 -14.88 18.81 0.77
C SER A 43 -13.60 18.34 0.07
N ASP A 44 -13.04 19.18 -0.79
CA ASP A 44 -11.78 18.82 -1.45
C ASP A 44 -10.64 18.91 -0.43
N PRO A 45 -9.86 17.84 -0.26
CA PRO A 45 -8.85 17.77 0.78
C PRO A 45 -7.64 18.67 0.49
N ILE A 46 -7.49 19.11 -0.77
CA ILE A 46 -6.44 20.02 -1.21
C ILE A 46 -7.13 21.22 -1.88
N SER A 47 -6.81 22.43 -1.42
CA SER A 47 -7.32 23.67 -2.02
C SER A 47 -6.68 23.93 -3.40
N GLN A 48 -7.36 24.72 -4.22
CA GLN A 48 -6.83 25.18 -5.53
C GLN A 48 -6.45 24.04 -6.50
N ILE A 49 -7.23 22.97 -6.55
CA ILE A 49 -7.21 21.95 -7.60
C ILE A 49 -8.58 21.91 -8.28
N HIS A 50 -8.61 21.46 -9.53
CA HIS A 50 -9.84 21.36 -10.31
C HIS A 50 -10.36 19.92 -10.29
N VAL A 51 -11.43 19.63 -9.54
CA VAL A 51 -11.96 18.27 -9.41
C VAL A 51 -13.24 18.10 -10.22
N THR A 52 -13.20 17.22 -11.22
CA THR A 52 -14.34 16.77 -12.01
C THR A 52 -14.82 15.42 -11.50
N ARG A 53 -16.08 15.32 -11.04
CA ARG A 53 -16.62 14.08 -10.50
C ARG A 53 -17.60 13.42 -11.44
N ILE A 54 -17.47 12.11 -11.60
CA ILE A 54 -18.44 11.27 -12.29
C ILE A 54 -19.45 10.80 -11.23
N ASN A 55 -20.59 11.47 -11.20
CA ASN A 55 -21.64 11.18 -10.22
C ASN A 55 -22.49 9.99 -10.68
N ILE A 56 -22.22 8.82 -10.11
CA ILE A 56 -23.02 7.60 -10.24
C ILE A 56 -23.17 6.93 -8.88
N PRO A 57 -24.26 6.21 -8.63
CA PRO A 57 -24.40 5.45 -7.40
C PRO A 57 -23.27 4.40 -7.27
N LYS A 58 -22.70 4.28 -6.07
CA LYS A 58 -21.62 3.32 -5.81
C LYS A 58 -21.98 1.90 -6.25
N LYS A 59 -23.21 1.46 -6.02
CA LYS A 59 -23.69 0.13 -6.46
C LYS A 59 -23.61 -0.04 -7.99
N VAL A 60 -23.92 1.02 -8.76
CA VAL A 60 -23.84 0.99 -10.23
C VAL A 60 -22.39 0.88 -10.66
N ARG A 61 -21.50 1.67 -10.06
CA ARG A 61 -20.05 1.57 -10.30
C ARG A 61 -19.53 0.16 -10.00
N ASP A 62 -19.90 -0.42 -8.88
CA ASP A 62 -19.44 -1.75 -8.48
C ASP A 62 -19.91 -2.85 -9.43
N ILE A 63 -21.14 -2.75 -9.96
CA ILE A 63 -21.65 -3.67 -10.98
C ILE A 63 -20.88 -3.51 -12.29
N LEU A 64 -20.67 -2.28 -12.76
CA LEU A 64 -19.93 -2.01 -13.99
C LEU A 64 -18.48 -2.48 -13.90
N PHE A 65 -17.85 -2.28 -12.73
CA PHE A 65 -16.49 -2.76 -12.46
C PHE A 65 -16.42 -4.28 -12.41
N PHE A 66 -17.40 -4.94 -11.80
CA PHE A 66 -17.50 -6.42 -11.81
C PHE A 66 -17.59 -6.99 -13.22
N LEU A 67 -18.25 -6.28 -14.13
CA LEU A 67 -18.43 -6.68 -15.54
C LEU A 67 -17.26 -6.23 -16.45
N LEU A 68 -16.24 -5.54 -15.93
CA LEU A 68 -15.16 -4.91 -16.69
C LEU A 68 -14.48 -5.85 -17.70
N ASN A 69 -14.30 -7.13 -17.34
CA ASN A 69 -13.68 -8.13 -18.22
C ASN A 69 -14.64 -8.80 -19.22
N THR A 70 -15.94 -8.64 -19.03
CA THR A 70 -16.98 -9.28 -19.83
C THR A 70 -17.63 -8.29 -20.80
N ILE A 71 -17.85 -7.06 -20.31
CA ILE A 71 -18.50 -5.99 -21.08
C ILE A 71 -17.67 -4.72 -20.96
N SER A 72 -17.26 -4.16 -22.10
CA SER A 72 -16.39 -2.96 -22.16
C SER A 72 -17.09 -1.64 -21.79
N VAL A 73 -18.30 -1.67 -21.21
CA VAL A 73 -19.06 -0.45 -20.87
C VAL A 73 -18.31 0.43 -19.89
N TYR A 74 -17.64 -0.17 -18.90
CA TYR A 74 -16.86 0.56 -17.91
C TYR A 74 -15.69 1.31 -18.54
N GLU A 75 -14.90 0.62 -19.38
CA GLU A 75 -13.79 1.22 -20.11
C GLU A 75 -14.27 2.31 -21.08
N TRP A 76 -15.40 2.08 -21.76
CA TRP A 76 -15.98 3.05 -22.67
C TRP A 76 -16.47 4.32 -21.91
N LEU A 77 -17.10 4.15 -20.76
CA LEU A 77 -17.51 5.25 -19.88
C LEU A 77 -16.30 6.12 -19.54
N TRP A 78 -15.25 5.50 -18.99
CA TRP A 78 -14.03 6.22 -18.63
C TRP A 78 -13.35 6.86 -19.82
N ALA A 79 -13.17 6.16 -20.92
CA ALA A 79 -12.55 6.73 -22.13
C ALA A 79 -13.32 7.94 -22.68
N SER A 80 -14.66 7.91 -22.62
CA SER A 80 -15.51 9.04 -23.03
C SER A 80 -15.34 10.25 -22.08
N LYS A 81 -15.28 10.00 -20.77
CA LYS A 81 -15.08 11.05 -19.76
C LYS A 81 -13.67 11.64 -19.83
N ILE A 82 -12.64 10.78 -19.95
CA ILE A 82 -11.24 11.19 -20.09
C ILE A 82 -11.04 12.04 -21.35
N ARG A 83 -11.62 11.65 -22.49
CA ARG A 83 -11.59 12.47 -23.72
C ARG A 83 -12.08 13.90 -23.48
N LYS A 84 -13.27 14.03 -22.88
CA LYS A 84 -13.88 15.34 -22.56
C LYS A 84 -13.01 16.11 -21.57
N PHE A 85 -12.50 15.43 -20.56
CA PHE A 85 -11.65 15.99 -19.51
C PHE A 85 -10.34 16.59 -20.11
N ILE A 86 -9.68 15.85 -21.00
CA ILE A 86 -8.46 16.32 -21.68
C ILE A 86 -8.76 17.57 -22.53
N ILE A 87 -9.81 17.52 -23.36
CA ILE A 87 -10.13 18.63 -24.26
C ILE A 87 -10.54 19.88 -23.49
N ASN A 88 -11.47 19.75 -22.54
CA ASN A 88 -12.04 20.88 -21.82
C ASN A 88 -11.04 21.61 -20.92
N ASN A 89 -10.07 20.86 -20.36
CA ASN A 89 -9.06 21.43 -19.47
C ASN A 89 -7.70 21.62 -20.13
N GLN A 90 -7.54 21.24 -21.41
CA GLN A 90 -6.27 21.32 -22.14
C GLN A 90 -5.15 20.57 -21.42
N ILE A 91 -5.42 19.33 -21.01
CA ILE A 91 -4.47 18.50 -20.27
C ILE A 91 -3.25 18.19 -21.14
N GLU A 92 -2.07 18.43 -20.61
CA GLU A 92 -0.80 18.22 -21.29
C GLU A 92 -0.17 16.87 -20.96
N ILE A 93 -0.37 16.34 -19.74
CA ILE A 93 0.05 15.00 -19.30
C ILE A 93 -1.11 14.35 -18.57
N LEU A 94 -1.40 13.09 -18.87
CA LEU A 94 -2.42 12.29 -18.17
C LEU A 94 -1.74 11.26 -17.25
N HIS A 95 -2.09 11.27 -15.96
CA HIS A 95 -1.65 10.30 -14.97
C HIS A 95 -2.84 9.44 -14.54
N ALA A 96 -2.82 8.16 -14.90
CA ALA A 96 -3.85 7.19 -14.55
C ALA A 96 -3.36 6.24 -13.46
N HIS A 97 -4.16 6.09 -12.42
CA HIS A 97 -3.86 5.18 -11.32
C HIS A 97 -4.53 3.83 -11.53
N ASP A 98 -3.81 2.76 -11.18
CA ASP A 98 -4.16 1.35 -11.31
C ASP A 98 -4.15 0.79 -12.75
N LEU A 99 -3.69 -0.47 -12.86
CA LEU A 99 -3.54 -1.19 -14.12
C LEU A 99 -4.82 -1.20 -14.96
N TYR A 100 -5.98 -1.39 -14.33
CA TYR A 100 -7.27 -1.51 -15.04
C TYR A 100 -7.75 -0.20 -15.69
N MET A 101 -7.14 0.94 -15.35
CA MET A 101 -7.43 2.24 -15.97
C MET A 101 -6.63 2.48 -17.26
N ALA A 102 -5.54 1.74 -17.50
CA ALA A 102 -4.62 1.98 -18.60
C ALA A 102 -5.30 2.01 -19.97
N ARG A 103 -6.17 1.03 -20.28
CA ARG A 103 -6.85 0.96 -21.58
C ARG A 103 -7.88 2.08 -21.75
N ALA A 104 -8.59 2.44 -20.68
CA ALA A 104 -9.55 3.54 -20.71
C ALA A 104 -8.83 4.89 -20.94
N ALA A 105 -7.69 5.10 -20.26
CA ALA A 105 -6.86 6.29 -20.43
C ALA A 105 -6.30 6.38 -21.86
N TYR A 106 -5.67 5.33 -22.36
CA TYR A 106 -5.16 5.25 -23.72
C TYR A 106 -6.24 5.53 -24.78
N ASN A 107 -7.41 4.88 -24.67
CA ASN A 107 -8.52 5.09 -25.60
C ASN A 107 -9.11 6.51 -25.49
N GLY A 108 -9.13 7.09 -24.29
CA GLY A 108 -9.54 8.48 -24.06
C GLY A 108 -8.63 9.45 -24.78
N ILE A 109 -7.31 9.31 -24.61
CA ILE A 109 -6.29 10.11 -25.32
C ILE A 109 -6.42 9.94 -26.83
N LYS A 110 -6.43 8.71 -27.34
CA LYS A 110 -6.52 8.42 -28.77
C LYS A 110 -7.73 9.10 -29.42
N LYS A 111 -8.87 9.13 -28.76
CA LYS A 111 -10.09 9.76 -29.24
C LYS A 111 -10.04 11.31 -29.27
N THR A 112 -9.05 11.95 -28.65
CA THR A 112 -8.85 13.40 -28.75
C THR A 112 -8.14 13.80 -30.04
N GLY A 113 -7.34 12.90 -30.62
CA GLY A 113 -6.41 13.20 -31.71
C GLY A 113 -5.15 13.97 -31.27
N LEU A 114 -5.01 14.24 -29.97
CA LEU A 114 -3.87 14.97 -29.39
C LEU A 114 -2.77 13.98 -28.95
N LYS A 115 -1.53 14.46 -28.90
CA LYS A 115 -0.42 13.75 -28.27
C LYS A 115 -0.35 14.16 -26.79
N VAL A 116 -0.90 13.33 -25.91
CA VAL A 116 -0.86 13.53 -24.46
C VAL A 116 -0.13 12.34 -23.86
N PRO A 117 1.05 12.51 -23.25
CA PRO A 117 1.77 11.44 -22.58
C PRO A 117 0.92 10.81 -21.47
N LEU A 118 1.02 9.48 -21.33
CA LEU A 118 0.32 8.70 -20.33
C LEU A 118 1.31 8.16 -19.29
N ILE A 119 1.13 8.56 -18.03
CA ILE A 119 1.75 7.94 -16.88
C ILE A 119 0.76 6.92 -16.31
N LEU A 120 1.23 5.70 -16.02
CA LEU A 120 0.46 4.65 -15.37
C LEU A 120 1.08 4.32 -14.02
N ASP A 121 0.37 4.56 -12.93
CA ASP A 121 0.83 4.21 -11.58
C ASP A 121 0.23 2.89 -11.11
N LEU A 122 1.10 1.91 -10.82
CA LEU A 122 0.72 0.58 -10.36
C LEU A 122 0.76 0.53 -8.83
N HIS A 123 -0.41 0.58 -8.20
CA HIS A 123 -0.54 0.54 -6.75
C HIS A 123 -0.32 -0.87 -6.15
N GLU A 124 -0.43 -1.91 -6.98
CA GLU A 124 -0.33 -3.31 -6.55
C GLU A 124 -0.05 -4.24 -7.74
N ASN A 125 0.30 -5.51 -7.44
CA ASN A 125 0.29 -6.56 -8.46
C ASN A 125 -1.16 -6.97 -8.75
N TYR A 126 -1.87 -6.15 -9.52
CA TYR A 126 -3.30 -6.31 -9.76
C TYR A 126 -3.69 -7.68 -10.35
N PRO A 127 -2.96 -8.31 -11.31
CA PRO A 127 -3.28 -9.64 -11.82
C PRO A 127 -3.27 -10.75 -10.77
N PHE A 128 -2.46 -10.58 -9.72
CA PHE A 128 -2.49 -11.49 -8.57
C PHE A 128 -3.59 -11.10 -7.58
N THR A 129 -3.65 -9.84 -7.20
CA THR A 129 -4.53 -9.36 -6.13
C THR A 129 -6.01 -9.55 -6.48
N VAL A 130 -6.41 -9.32 -7.73
CA VAL A 130 -7.80 -9.49 -8.19
C VAL A 130 -8.33 -10.90 -7.96
N ARG A 131 -7.48 -11.93 -8.01
CA ARG A 131 -7.86 -13.33 -7.73
C ARG A 131 -8.15 -13.58 -6.24
N THR A 132 -7.66 -12.72 -5.37
CA THR A 132 -7.82 -12.85 -3.91
C THR A 132 -9.07 -12.14 -3.39
N TYR A 133 -9.67 -11.25 -4.18
CA TYR A 133 -10.85 -10.50 -3.79
C TYR A 133 -12.11 -11.37 -3.69
N ASN A 134 -12.94 -11.12 -2.68
CA ASN A 134 -14.14 -11.90 -2.44
C ASN A 134 -15.18 -11.80 -3.58
N TRP A 135 -15.20 -10.69 -4.31
CA TRP A 135 -16.12 -10.48 -5.43
C TRP A 135 -15.75 -11.31 -6.68
N THR A 136 -14.53 -11.87 -6.75
CA THR A 136 -14.10 -12.75 -7.86
C THR A 136 -14.17 -14.24 -7.50
N LYS A 137 -14.47 -14.59 -6.23
CA LYS A 137 -14.49 -15.97 -5.75
C LYS A 137 -15.83 -16.66 -6.02
N GLY A 138 -15.78 -17.96 -6.26
CA GLY A 138 -16.92 -18.79 -6.60
C GLY A 138 -17.13 -18.93 -8.10
N PHE A 139 -17.72 -20.05 -8.56
CA PHE A 139 -17.80 -20.43 -9.96
C PHE A 139 -18.41 -19.36 -10.87
N PHE A 140 -19.62 -18.90 -10.56
CA PHE A 140 -20.32 -17.88 -11.37
C PHE A 140 -19.61 -16.52 -11.37
N ARG A 141 -19.11 -16.10 -10.22
CA ARG A 141 -18.39 -14.81 -10.12
C ARG A 141 -17.09 -14.86 -10.92
N ARG A 142 -16.35 -15.96 -10.86
CA ARG A 142 -15.10 -16.14 -11.61
C ARG A 142 -15.34 -16.18 -13.13
N LEU A 143 -16.43 -16.80 -13.57
CA LEU A 143 -16.81 -16.86 -14.99
C LEU A 143 -17.09 -15.45 -15.53
N ILE A 144 -17.72 -14.58 -14.76
CA ILE A 144 -18.07 -13.21 -15.17
C ILE A 144 -16.87 -12.26 -14.99
N SER A 145 -16.25 -12.24 -13.82
CA SER A 145 -15.13 -11.31 -13.53
C SER A 145 -13.83 -11.66 -14.25
N ARG A 146 -13.67 -12.92 -14.68
CA ARG A 146 -12.53 -13.44 -15.44
C ARG A 146 -11.17 -12.97 -14.90
N PRO A 147 -10.85 -13.19 -13.62
CA PRO A 147 -9.67 -12.63 -12.97
C PRO A 147 -8.36 -13.14 -13.59
N ASP A 148 -8.38 -14.30 -14.27
CA ASP A 148 -7.20 -14.90 -14.89
C ASP A 148 -6.78 -14.18 -16.18
N ASP A 149 -7.69 -13.44 -16.82
CA ASP A 149 -7.39 -12.68 -18.04
C ASP A 149 -6.49 -11.48 -17.77
N TRP A 150 -6.42 -11.01 -16.52
CA TRP A 150 -5.62 -9.84 -16.18
C TRP A 150 -4.13 -10.02 -16.44
N LYS A 151 -3.60 -11.24 -16.36
CA LYS A 151 -2.22 -11.51 -16.73
C LYS A 151 -1.92 -11.26 -18.22
N LYS A 152 -2.90 -11.54 -19.10
CA LYS A 152 -2.79 -11.24 -20.54
C LYS A 152 -2.96 -9.75 -20.79
N LYS A 153 -3.91 -9.13 -20.12
CA LYS A 153 -4.18 -7.68 -20.22
C LYS A 153 -3.02 -6.85 -19.70
N GLU A 154 -2.35 -7.25 -18.64
CA GLU A 154 -1.19 -6.55 -18.10
C GLU A 154 -0.12 -6.31 -19.17
N ARG A 155 0.24 -7.34 -19.95
CA ARG A 155 1.20 -7.21 -21.06
C ARG A 155 0.78 -6.15 -22.08
N GLU A 156 -0.50 -6.08 -22.39
CA GLU A 156 -1.05 -5.11 -23.35
C GLU A 156 -1.09 -3.72 -22.74
N TYR A 157 -1.57 -3.61 -21.51
CA TYR A 157 -1.87 -2.34 -20.83
C TYR A 157 -0.62 -1.56 -20.44
N LEU A 158 0.45 -2.26 -20.01
CA LEU A 158 1.73 -1.64 -19.73
C LEU A 158 2.36 -0.97 -20.96
N ARG A 159 2.05 -1.45 -22.16
CA ARG A 159 2.55 -0.86 -23.42
C ARG A 159 1.85 0.43 -23.81
N TYR A 160 0.73 0.77 -23.19
CA TYR A 160 0.01 2.00 -23.49
C TYR A 160 0.62 3.22 -22.81
N ALA A 161 1.40 3.02 -21.75
CA ALA A 161 1.99 4.08 -20.96
C ALA A 161 3.37 4.50 -21.50
N ASP A 162 3.64 5.80 -21.52
CA ASP A 162 4.96 6.36 -21.81
C ASP A 162 5.88 6.22 -20.61
N ARG A 163 5.31 6.26 -19.39
CA ARG A 163 6.01 5.99 -18.11
C ARG A 163 5.14 5.15 -17.21
N ILE A 164 5.79 4.26 -16.45
CA ILE A 164 5.13 3.34 -15.51
C ILE A 164 5.73 3.57 -14.13
N ILE A 165 4.91 3.90 -13.16
CA ILE A 165 5.30 4.00 -11.76
C ILE A 165 5.07 2.64 -11.09
N VAL A 166 6.06 2.19 -10.32
CA VAL A 166 6.02 0.94 -9.54
C VAL A 166 6.50 1.18 -8.11
N LEU A 167 6.13 0.27 -7.20
CA LEU A 167 6.42 0.42 -5.77
C LEU A 167 7.84 0.02 -5.35
N SER A 168 8.55 -0.76 -6.17
CA SER A 168 9.91 -1.24 -5.86
C SER A 168 10.68 -1.61 -7.12
N ASN A 169 12.02 -1.68 -6.98
CA ASN A 169 12.89 -2.21 -8.03
C ASN A 169 12.57 -3.68 -8.34
N ASP A 170 12.29 -4.48 -7.30
CA ASP A 170 11.93 -5.89 -7.48
C ASP A 170 10.69 -6.06 -8.35
N PHE A 171 9.69 -5.20 -8.19
CA PHE A 171 8.48 -5.24 -9.01
C PHE A 171 8.78 -4.83 -10.46
N ARG A 172 9.56 -3.77 -10.68
CA ARG A 172 10.04 -3.39 -12.01
C ARG A 172 10.77 -4.55 -12.68
N ASP A 173 11.74 -5.13 -12.00
CA ASP A 173 12.59 -6.19 -12.56
C ASP A 173 11.78 -7.47 -12.85
N ALA A 174 10.79 -7.78 -12.01
CA ALA A 174 9.85 -8.87 -12.27
C ALA A 174 9.00 -8.62 -13.52
N LEU A 175 8.52 -7.39 -13.74
CA LEU A 175 7.77 -7.02 -14.94
C LEU A 175 8.65 -7.04 -16.19
N LEU A 176 9.88 -6.53 -16.12
CA LEU A 176 10.84 -6.58 -17.24
C LEU A 176 11.20 -8.02 -17.63
N LYS A 177 11.45 -8.88 -16.63
CA LYS A 177 11.69 -10.31 -16.85
C LYS A 177 10.48 -11.00 -17.48
N GLN A 178 9.27 -10.66 -17.04
CA GLN A 178 8.04 -11.26 -17.52
C GLN A 178 7.65 -10.76 -18.93
N TYR A 179 7.96 -9.51 -19.24
CA TYR A 179 7.57 -8.81 -20.46
C TYR A 179 8.80 -8.16 -21.13
N PRO A 180 9.64 -8.90 -21.85
CA PRO A 180 10.88 -8.38 -22.45
C PRO A 180 10.69 -7.27 -23.50
N VAL A 181 9.45 -6.98 -23.87
CA VAL A 181 9.08 -5.86 -24.76
C VAL A 181 9.09 -4.51 -24.05
N LEU A 182 9.07 -4.50 -22.70
CA LEU A 182 9.14 -3.29 -21.90
C LEU A 182 10.61 -2.87 -21.73
N VAL A 183 10.86 -1.58 -21.62
CA VAL A 183 12.18 -0.99 -21.43
C VAL A 183 12.30 -0.39 -20.04
N ALA A 184 13.47 -0.56 -19.42
CA ALA A 184 13.69 -0.15 -18.03
C ALA A 184 13.52 1.36 -17.82
N GLU A 185 13.88 2.15 -18.83
CA GLU A 185 13.81 3.61 -18.83
C GLU A 185 12.38 4.15 -18.71
N ASN A 186 11.38 3.32 -19.04
CA ASN A 186 9.99 3.72 -18.89
C ASN A 186 9.48 3.55 -17.46
N PHE A 187 10.27 2.94 -16.56
CA PHE A 187 9.85 2.69 -15.19
C PHE A 187 10.44 3.70 -14.21
N VAL A 188 9.59 4.19 -13.32
CA VAL A 188 9.98 5.02 -12.18
C VAL A 188 9.56 4.33 -10.89
N VAL A 189 10.47 4.24 -9.91
CA VAL A 189 10.18 3.62 -8.62
C VAL A 189 9.77 4.69 -7.62
N LEU A 190 8.51 4.64 -7.19
CA LEU A 190 7.95 5.53 -6.17
C LEU A 190 7.32 4.68 -5.04
N PRO A 191 8.05 4.36 -3.98
CA PRO A 191 7.51 3.59 -2.86
C PRO A 191 6.51 4.40 -2.01
N ASN A 192 5.68 3.71 -1.26
CA ASN A 192 4.75 4.33 -0.32
C ASN A 192 5.43 4.67 1.00
N VAL A 193 6.17 5.77 1.04
CA VAL A 193 6.91 6.21 2.22
C VAL A 193 6.09 7.16 3.11
N PRO A 194 6.46 7.33 4.39
CA PRO A 194 5.80 8.27 5.28
C PRO A 194 6.04 9.72 4.89
N ASP A 195 5.08 10.56 5.20
CA ASP A 195 5.19 12.00 5.10
C ASP A 195 5.66 12.57 6.46
N LEU A 196 6.91 12.98 6.52
CA LEU A 196 7.54 13.49 7.75
C LEU A 196 6.96 14.83 8.22
N SER A 197 6.26 15.55 7.36
CA SER A 197 5.64 16.84 7.71
C SER A 197 4.38 16.68 8.57
N LYS A 198 3.79 15.49 8.58
CA LYS A 198 2.53 15.24 9.27
C LYS A 198 2.62 15.46 10.78
N PRO A 199 1.64 16.19 11.35
CA PRO A 199 1.62 16.51 12.79
C PRO A 199 1.59 15.28 13.71
N GLU A 200 0.99 14.19 13.27
CA GLU A 200 0.84 12.95 14.02
C GLU A 200 2.18 12.34 14.46
N TYR A 201 3.22 12.45 13.63
CA TYR A 201 4.58 12.00 14.02
C TYR A 201 5.25 12.93 15.04
N LYS A 202 4.71 14.14 15.26
CA LYS A 202 5.17 15.11 16.24
C LYS A 202 4.34 15.09 17.53
N SER A 203 3.19 14.42 17.52
CA SER A 203 2.30 14.30 18.70
C SER A 203 2.96 13.48 19.79
N LYS A 204 2.69 13.87 21.05
CA LYS A 204 3.14 13.17 22.26
C LYS A 204 1.95 12.88 23.16
N VAL A 205 0.88 12.31 22.61
CA VAL A 205 -0.21 11.83 23.46
C VAL A 205 0.26 10.57 24.18
N ALA A 206 0.13 10.54 25.49
CA ALA A 206 0.54 9.38 26.28
C ALA A 206 -0.53 8.28 26.17
N VAL A 207 -0.22 7.22 25.41
CA VAL A 207 -1.00 5.97 25.47
C VAL A 207 -0.56 5.19 26.72
N THR A 208 -1.52 4.81 27.55
CA THR A 208 -1.24 3.96 28.72
C THR A 208 -0.94 2.54 28.25
N ASN A 209 0.14 1.94 28.77
CA ASN A 209 0.45 0.54 28.51
C ASN A 209 -0.74 -0.34 28.98
N PRO A 210 -1.39 -1.10 28.10
CA PRO A 210 -2.56 -1.91 28.45
C PRO A 210 -2.22 -3.16 29.28
N PHE A 211 -0.94 -3.48 29.44
CA PHE A 211 -0.49 -4.67 30.15
C PHE A 211 -0.11 -4.37 31.59
N ARG A 212 -0.52 -5.24 32.52
CA ARG A 212 -0.22 -5.08 33.95
C ARG A 212 1.26 -5.31 34.27
N GLN A 213 1.92 -6.20 33.52
CA GLN A 213 3.33 -6.52 33.71
C GLN A 213 4.19 -5.73 32.72
N ARG A 214 5.29 -5.18 33.20
CA ARG A 214 6.34 -4.57 32.35
C ARG A 214 7.14 -5.69 31.68
N SER A 215 6.67 -6.11 30.52
CA SER A 215 7.35 -7.07 29.65
C SER A 215 7.45 -6.47 28.27
N PRO A 216 8.43 -6.86 27.43
CA PRO A 216 8.52 -6.40 26.07
C PRO A 216 7.22 -6.63 25.30
N ILE A 217 6.84 -5.66 24.46
CA ILE A 217 5.62 -5.68 23.67
C ILE A 217 5.95 -5.91 22.21
N ILE A 218 5.50 -7.05 21.69
CA ILE A 218 5.45 -7.30 20.25
C ILE A 218 4.26 -6.55 19.67
N PHE A 219 4.42 -5.95 18.49
CA PHE A 219 3.42 -5.10 17.88
C PHE A 219 3.10 -5.50 16.44
N TYR A 220 1.82 -5.52 16.12
CA TYR A 220 1.33 -5.62 14.76
C TYR A 220 0.22 -4.60 14.51
N TYR A 221 0.33 -3.84 13.43
CA TYR A 221 -0.67 -2.89 12.96
C TYR A 221 -1.14 -3.22 11.55
N GLY A 222 -2.46 -3.31 11.34
CA GLY A 222 -3.10 -3.50 10.03
C GLY A 222 -4.09 -4.65 10.01
N VAL A 223 -4.65 -4.95 8.83
CA VAL A 223 -5.64 -6.01 8.67
C VAL A 223 -5.11 -7.35 9.19
N ILE A 224 -5.86 -7.95 10.11
CA ILE A 224 -5.59 -9.28 10.67
C ILE A 224 -6.23 -10.30 9.72
N ALA A 225 -5.38 -11.06 9.03
CA ALA A 225 -5.79 -12.05 8.05
C ALA A 225 -4.72 -13.12 7.86
N GLU A 226 -5.15 -14.31 7.43
CA GLU A 226 -4.24 -15.44 7.14
C GLU A 226 -3.11 -15.04 6.17
N ARG A 227 -3.46 -14.38 5.05
CA ARG A 227 -2.49 -13.92 4.06
C ARG A 227 -1.43 -12.95 4.62
N ARG A 228 -1.70 -12.34 5.76
CA ARG A 228 -0.80 -11.42 6.47
C ARG A 228 0.14 -12.13 7.46
N GLY A 229 0.04 -13.47 7.56
CA GLY A 229 0.90 -14.30 8.42
C GLY A 229 0.62 -14.16 9.93
N ILE A 230 -0.47 -13.47 10.31
CA ILE A 230 -0.72 -13.14 11.71
C ILE A 230 -1.08 -14.37 12.56
N PHE A 231 -1.70 -15.38 11.96
CA PHE A 231 -2.03 -16.62 12.68
C PHE A 231 -0.79 -17.45 12.99
N GLU A 232 0.21 -17.43 12.11
CA GLU A 232 1.53 -18.01 12.41
C GLU A 232 2.19 -17.23 13.54
N ALA A 233 2.16 -15.90 13.50
CA ALA A 233 2.69 -15.07 14.57
C ALA A 233 2.03 -15.35 15.93
N LEU A 234 0.70 -15.54 15.96
CA LEU A 234 -0.03 -15.90 17.18
C LEU A 234 0.36 -17.28 17.72
N ARG A 235 0.58 -18.28 16.85
CA ARG A 235 1.05 -19.61 17.26
C ARG A 235 2.47 -19.57 17.82
N VAL A 236 3.38 -18.85 17.17
CA VAL A 236 4.75 -18.64 17.67
C VAL A 236 4.72 -17.90 19.00
N PHE A 237 3.88 -16.87 19.13
CA PHE A 237 3.69 -16.15 20.38
C PHE A 237 3.17 -17.08 21.52
N ALA A 238 2.20 -17.95 21.23
CA ALA A 238 1.70 -18.93 22.20
C ALA A 238 2.80 -19.89 22.68
N ASN A 239 3.69 -20.32 21.79
CA ASN A 239 4.83 -21.16 22.16
C ASN A 239 5.80 -20.40 23.10
N LEU A 240 6.13 -19.15 22.79
CA LEU A 240 6.98 -18.32 23.64
C LEU A 240 6.40 -18.16 25.05
N VAL A 241 5.10 -17.91 25.16
CA VAL A 241 4.43 -17.83 26.47
C VAL A 241 4.46 -19.16 27.21
N LYS A 242 4.27 -20.30 26.52
CA LYS A 242 4.37 -21.64 27.08
C LYS A 242 5.77 -21.97 27.58
N GLU A 243 6.80 -21.47 26.91
CA GLU A 243 8.21 -21.61 27.28
C GLU A 243 8.61 -20.66 28.42
N GLY A 244 7.68 -19.78 28.87
CA GLY A 244 7.91 -18.89 30.01
C GLY A 244 8.52 -17.53 29.67
N TYR A 245 8.64 -17.16 28.40
CA TYR A 245 9.14 -15.83 28.03
C TYR A 245 8.19 -14.72 28.52
N PRO A 246 8.70 -13.68 29.18
CA PRO A 246 7.90 -12.55 29.65
C PRO A 246 7.63 -11.58 28.49
N VAL A 247 6.65 -11.86 27.65
CA VAL A 247 6.33 -11.12 26.44
C VAL A 247 4.85 -10.83 26.32
N ASN A 248 4.47 -9.68 25.78
CA ASN A 248 3.10 -9.28 25.49
C ASN A 248 2.93 -9.02 23.97
N PHE A 249 1.69 -9.09 23.48
CA PHE A 249 1.40 -8.83 22.08
C PHE A 249 0.26 -7.82 21.92
N LEU A 250 0.56 -6.68 21.33
CA LEU A 250 -0.41 -5.66 20.97
C LEU A 250 -0.77 -5.81 19.48
N LEU A 251 -2.05 -6.05 19.21
CA LEU A 251 -2.62 -6.24 17.89
C LEU A 251 -3.60 -5.10 17.60
N ILE A 252 -3.38 -4.35 16.52
CA ILE A 252 -4.28 -3.26 16.12
C ILE A 252 -4.70 -3.44 14.67
N GLY A 253 -6.00 -3.49 14.43
CA GLY A 253 -6.60 -3.49 13.10
C GLY A 253 -7.79 -4.42 12.93
N PRO A 254 -8.56 -4.25 11.84
CA PRO A 254 -9.75 -5.06 11.59
C PRO A 254 -9.40 -6.50 11.22
N VAL A 255 -10.21 -7.44 11.68
CA VAL A 255 -10.10 -8.86 11.30
C VAL A 255 -10.87 -9.10 10.00
N ASP A 256 -10.25 -9.78 9.04
CA ASP A 256 -10.94 -10.22 7.81
C ASP A 256 -12.11 -11.15 8.19
N LYS A 257 -13.28 -10.93 7.59
CA LYS A 257 -14.52 -11.62 7.95
C LYS A 257 -14.39 -13.15 7.98
N LYS A 258 -13.64 -13.72 7.04
CA LYS A 258 -13.43 -15.17 6.96
C LYS A 258 -12.55 -15.72 8.09
N ASP A 259 -11.74 -14.86 8.70
CA ASP A 259 -10.72 -15.22 9.67
C ASP A 259 -11.17 -14.94 11.12
N GLN A 260 -12.36 -14.34 11.32
CA GLN A 260 -12.85 -13.92 12.65
C GLN A 260 -12.96 -15.05 13.66
N VAL A 261 -13.49 -16.23 13.25
CA VAL A 261 -13.65 -17.37 14.15
C VAL A 261 -12.29 -17.84 14.64
N LEU A 262 -11.37 -18.14 13.73
CA LEU A 262 -10.03 -18.61 14.05
C LEU A 262 -9.25 -17.60 14.91
N PHE A 263 -9.39 -16.29 14.59
CA PHE A 263 -8.77 -15.25 15.39
C PHE A 263 -9.28 -15.24 16.83
N SER A 264 -10.61 -15.27 17.02
CA SER A 264 -11.22 -15.27 18.35
C SER A 264 -10.82 -16.50 19.17
N GLU A 265 -10.77 -17.67 18.53
CA GLU A 265 -10.31 -18.91 19.18
C GLU A 265 -8.86 -18.79 19.68
N LEU A 266 -7.95 -18.28 18.83
CA LEU A 266 -6.53 -18.18 19.18
C LEU A 266 -6.28 -17.16 20.30
N ILE A 267 -6.90 -15.99 20.27
CA ILE A 267 -6.66 -14.97 21.30
C ILE A 267 -7.35 -15.28 22.63
N SER A 268 -8.34 -16.18 22.65
CA SER A 268 -9.07 -16.61 23.85
C SER A 268 -8.43 -17.79 24.58
N LEU A 269 -7.31 -18.33 24.08
CA LEU A 269 -6.57 -19.38 24.78
C LEU A 269 -6.20 -18.90 26.20
N GLU A 270 -6.50 -19.69 27.22
CA GLU A 270 -6.24 -19.38 28.63
C GLU A 270 -4.76 -19.00 28.87
N LEU A 271 -3.85 -19.71 28.20
CA LEU A 271 -2.41 -19.43 28.20
C LEU A 271 -2.08 -17.97 27.81
N LEU A 272 -2.88 -17.37 26.95
CA LEU A 272 -2.67 -16.01 26.40
C LEU A 272 -3.47 -14.95 27.16
N ALA A 273 -4.23 -15.32 28.17
CA ALA A 273 -4.97 -14.39 29.00
C ALA A 273 -4.04 -13.32 29.57
N ASN A 274 -4.43 -12.06 29.45
CA ASN A 274 -3.65 -10.89 29.86
C ASN A 274 -2.28 -10.69 29.13
N ARG A 275 -1.96 -11.50 28.13
CA ARG A 275 -0.74 -11.38 27.33
C ARG A 275 -1.01 -10.78 25.94
N ILE A 276 -2.27 -10.79 25.48
CA ILE A 276 -2.69 -10.19 24.22
C ILE A 276 -3.63 -9.02 24.51
N HIS A 277 -3.39 -7.90 23.84
CA HIS A 277 -4.33 -6.79 23.80
C HIS A 277 -4.69 -6.51 22.34
N TYR A 278 -5.99 -6.61 22.01
CA TYR A 278 -6.51 -6.41 20.66
C TYR A 278 -7.38 -5.16 20.59
N ILE A 279 -7.08 -4.31 19.60
CA ILE A 279 -7.85 -3.09 19.29
C ILE A 279 -8.30 -3.17 17.83
N PRO A 280 -9.61 -3.22 17.55
CA PRO A 280 -10.10 -3.42 16.18
C PRO A 280 -9.84 -2.25 15.25
N TRP A 281 -9.72 -1.03 15.79
CA TRP A 281 -9.49 0.17 15.01
C TRP A 281 -8.97 1.32 15.90
N ILE A 282 -8.10 2.15 15.35
CA ILE A 282 -7.63 3.42 15.92
C ILE A 282 -7.65 4.51 14.84
N GLU A 283 -7.66 5.77 15.24
CA GLU A 283 -7.39 6.85 14.30
C GLU A 283 -5.90 6.85 13.90
N SER A 284 -5.62 7.19 12.62
CA SER A 284 -4.22 7.17 12.12
C SER A 284 -3.28 8.04 12.94
N LYS A 285 -3.77 9.13 13.51
CA LYS A 285 -3.00 10.02 14.38
C LYS A 285 -2.55 9.40 15.71
N GLU A 286 -3.22 8.33 16.16
CA GLU A 286 -2.89 7.62 17.40
C GLU A 286 -1.80 6.56 17.21
N PHE A 287 -1.58 6.13 15.95
CA PHE A 287 -0.63 5.07 15.62
C PHE A 287 0.78 5.31 16.19
N PRO A 288 1.40 6.52 16.07
CA PRO A 288 2.73 6.76 16.63
C PRO A 288 2.79 6.60 18.15
N ASP A 289 1.69 6.86 18.86
CA ASP A 289 1.63 6.76 20.32
C ASP A 289 1.62 5.29 20.77
N TYR A 290 0.86 4.42 20.07
CA TYR A 290 0.91 2.98 20.29
C TYR A 290 2.27 2.39 19.91
N LEU A 291 2.86 2.83 18.80
CA LEU A 291 4.18 2.37 18.38
C LEU A 291 5.27 2.70 19.43
N ARG A 292 5.13 3.82 20.11
CA ARG A 292 6.11 4.29 21.11
C ARG A 292 6.22 3.34 22.31
N ILE A 293 5.12 2.74 22.75
CA ILE A 293 5.10 1.79 23.88
C ILE A 293 5.53 0.37 23.50
N CYS A 294 5.76 0.08 22.24
CA CYS A 294 6.14 -1.25 21.74
C CYS A 294 7.66 -1.40 21.61
N ASP A 295 8.14 -2.64 21.63
CA ASP A 295 9.56 -2.98 21.58
C ASP A 295 9.99 -3.65 20.28
N ILE A 296 9.15 -4.49 19.69
CA ILE A 296 9.44 -5.27 18.48
C ILE A 296 8.23 -5.20 17.54
N CYS A 297 8.44 -4.87 16.28
CA CYS A 297 7.37 -4.77 15.28
C CYS A 297 7.37 -5.95 14.31
N LEU A 298 6.18 -6.42 13.91
CA LEU A 298 6.02 -7.58 13.02
C LEU A 298 5.51 -7.21 11.63
N ALA A 299 6.13 -7.82 10.61
CA ALA A 299 5.66 -7.83 9.23
C ALA A 299 5.71 -9.27 8.65
N PRO A 300 4.89 -10.22 9.18
CA PRO A 300 5.04 -11.65 8.93
C PRO A 300 4.28 -12.12 7.68
N PHE A 301 4.29 -11.35 6.61
CA PHE A 301 3.50 -11.61 5.41
C PHE A 301 3.84 -12.96 4.77
N HIS A 302 2.82 -13.69 4.32
CA HIS A 302 3.06 -14.83 3.45
C HIS A 302 3.62 -14.39 2.10
N LYS A 303 4.69 -15.04 1.66
CA LYS A 303 5.33 -14.75 0.37
C LYS A 303 4.38 -15.01 -0.79
N ASN A 304 4.13 -14.00 -1.60
CA ASN A 304 3.28 -14.07 -2.78
C ASN A 304 3.56 -12.86 -3.69
N PRO A 305 3.12 -12.87 -4.96
CA PRO A 305 3.40 -11.78 -5.92
C PRO A 305 2.96 -10.40 -5.47
N GLN A 306 1.93 -10.26 -4.61
CA GLN A 306 1.52 -8.96 -4.07
C GLN A 306 2.52 -8.44 -3.03
N HIS A 307 2.98 -9.31 -2.12
CA HIS A 307 3.96 -8.93 -1.11
C HIS A 307 5.39 -8.84 -1.66
N GLU A 308 5.61 -9.39 -2.88
CA GLU A 308 6.85 -9.25 -3.65
C GLU A 308 6.87 -8.00 -4.55
N SER A 309 5.77 -7.23 -4.64
CA SER A 309 5.70 -6.03 -5.48
C SER A 309 6.12 -4.74 -4.79
N GLY A 310 6.27 -4.74 -3.47
CA GLY A 310 6.67 -3.55 -2.73
C GLY A 310 6.77 -3.77 -1.23
N VAL A 311 7.40 -2.83 -0.56
CA VAL A 311 7.49 -2.79 0.90
C VAL A 311 6.15 -2.33 1.48
N ALA A 312 5.65 -3.04 2.47
CA ALA A 312 4.42 -2.64 3.14
C ALA A 312 4.62 -1.32 3.92
N ASN A 313 3.67 -0.39 3.79
CA ASN A 313 3.74 0.96 4.39
C ASN A 313 4.14 0.94 5.87
N LYS A 314 3.56 0.01 6.64
CA LYS A 314 3.85 -0.13 8.08
C LYS A 314 5.34 -0.34 8.40
N ILE A 315 6.12 -0.93 7.49
CA ILE A 315 7.57 -1.14 7.69
C ILE A 315 8.27 0.21 7.78
N TYR A 316 7.96 1.13 6.87
CA TYR A 316 8.50 2.49 6.95
C TYR A 316 8.04 3.23 8.20
N ASP A 317 6.78 3.03 8.62
CA ASP A 317 6.26 3.63 9.86
C ASP A 317 6.97 3.05 11.09
N TYR A 318 7.25 1.74 11.13
CA TYR A 318 8.02 1.09 12.20
C TYR A 318 9.47 1.60 12.25
N MET A 319 10.11 1.73 11.08
CA MET A 319 11.44 2.32 10.97
C MET A 319 11.45 3.77 11.47
N LEU A 320 10.49 4.59 11.06
CA LEU A 320 10.36 5.98 11.53
C LEU A 320 10.18 6.07 13.04
N GLY A 321 9.42 5.13 13.62
CA GLY A 321 9.26 4.99 15.06
C GLY A 321 10.48 4.46 15.80
N GLY A 322 11.57 4.14 15.10
CA GLY A 322 12.80 3.61 15.70
C GLY A 322 12.61 2.22 16.32
N LYS A 323 11.81 1.35 15.69
CA LYS A 323 11.55 0.00 16.20
C LYS A 323 12.18 -1.07 15.33
N PRO A 324 12.83 -2.09 15.93
CA PRO A 324 13.33 -3.25 15.20
C PRO A 324 12.18 -4.03 14.59
N ILE A 325 12.40 -4.58 13.40
CA ILE A 325 11.37 -5.27 12.63
C ILE A 325 11.72 -6.74 12.49
N ILE A 326 10.77 -7.62 12.75
CA ILE A 326 10.85 -9.03 12.34
C ILE A 326 9.92 -9.22 11.16
N ALA A 327 10.47 -9.58 10.02
CA ALA A 327 9.72 -9.72 8.78
C ALA A 327 9.98 -11.05 8.09
N SER A 328 9.00 -11.52 7.33
CA SER A 328 9.17 -12.66 6.43
C SER A 328 10.07 -12.31 5.25
N ASN A 329 10.60 -13.31 4.57
CA ASN A 329 11.52 -13.19 3.44
C ASN A 329 10.86 -12.79 2.11
N CYS A 330 9.86 -11.90 2.14
CA CYS A 330 9.40 -11.22 0.94
C CYS A 330 10.49 -10.26 0.46
N LYS A 331 10.89 -10.38 -0.82
CA LYS A 331 12.12 -9.77 -1.34
C LYS A 331 12.25 -8.26 -1.09
N PRO A 332 11.25 -7.38 -1.38
CA PRO A 332 11.43 -5.95 -1.19
C PRO A 332 11.63 -5.54 0.27
N GLN A 333 10.93 -6.19 1.20
CA GLN A 333 11.10 -5.91 2.63
C GLN A 333 12.37 -6.53 3.20
N GLN A 334 12.77 -7.72 2.72
CA GLN A 334 14.02 -8.35 3.10
C GLN A 334 15.20 -7.47 2.71
N ASP A 335 15.28 -7.04 1.44
CA ASP A 335 16.36 -6.19 0.95
C ASP A 335 16.46 -4.86 1.71
N LEU A 336 15.32 -4.25 2.02
CA LEU A 336 15.27 -3.03 2.83
C LEU A 336 15.82 -3.26 4.24
N ILE A 337 15.35 -4.30 4.91
CA ILE A 337 15.72 -4.59 6.31
C ILE A 337 17.18 -5.01 6.42
N GLU A 338 17.66 -5.87 5.51
CA GLU A 338 19.05 -6.32 5.48
C GLU A 338 20.02 -5.19 5.11
N LYS A 339 19.69 -4.37 4.09
CA LYS A 339 20.49 -3.19 3.67
C LYS A 339 20.75 -2.23 4.82
N HIS A 340 19.73 -1.99 5.63
CA HIS A 340 19.80 -0.98 6.69
C HIS A 340 20.03 -1.58 8.08
N HIS A 341 20.17 -2.89 8.22
CA HIS A 341 20.35 -3.57 9.51
C HIS A 341 19.29 -3.13 10.54
N CYS A 342 18.02 -3.00 10.13
CA CYS A 342 16.94 -2.47 10.96
C CYS A 342 15.97 -3.55 11.48
N GLY A 343 16.37 -4.83 11.38
CA GLY A 343 15.53 -5.94 11.84
C GLY A 343 16.10 -7.30 11.48
N LEU A 344 15.27 -8.32 11.65
CA LEU A 344 15.59 -9.72 11.36
C LEU A 344 14.61 -10.31 10.35
N ILE A 345 15.10 -11.19 9.49
CA ILE A 345 14.30 -11.89 8.48
C ILE A 345 14.14 -13.35 8.89
N PHE A 346 12.93 -13.89 8.70
CA PHE A 346 12.64 -15.30 8.90
C PHE A 346 12.01 -15.93 7.65
N LYS A 347 12.19 -17.26 7.50
CA LYS A 347 11.68 -18.07 6.39
C LYS A 347 10.65 -19.11 6.84
N ASN A 348 10.67 -19.45 8.13
CA ASN A 348 9.80 -20.45 8.73
C ASN A 348 9.53 -20.12 10.20
N SER A 349 8.60 -20.85 10.83
CA SER A 349 8.17 -20.59 12.22
C SER A 349 9.30 -20.75 13.25
N ALA A 350 10.28 -21.63 13.01
CA ALA A 350 11.41 -21.80 13.92
C ALA A 350 12.34 -20.58 13.88
N GLU A 351 12.71 -20.13 12.68
CA GLU A 351 13.50 -18.88 12.52
C GLU A 351 12.73 -17.66 13.06
N PHE A 352 11.39 -17.65 12.93
CA PHE A 352 10.57 -16.59 13.48
C PHE A 352 10.61 -16.56 15.00
N HIS A 353 10.46 -17.73 15.65
CA HIS A 353 10.62 -17.88 17.08
C HIS A 353 12.00 -17.39 17.54
N ASP A 354 13.09 -17.88 16.92
CA ASP A 354 14.46 -17.55 17.28
C ASP A 354 14.73 -16.05 17.11
N ALA A 355 14.19 -15.41 16.06
CA ALA A 355 14.30 -13.98 15.85
C ALA A 355 13.65 -13.18 16.99
N ILE A 356 12.47 -13.62 17.47
CA ILE A 356 11.81 -12.97 18.61
C ILE A 356 12.64 -13.18 19.88
N VAL A 357 13.09 -14.40 20.16
CA VAL A 357 13.91 -14.70 21.35
C VAL A 357 15.19 -13.89 21.36
N LYS A 358 15.86 -13.77 20.22
CA LYS A 358 17.07 -12.94 20.08
C LYS A 358 16.79 -11.50 20.48
N LEU A 359 15.72 -10.90 19.94
CA LEU A 359 15.40 -9.51 20.27
C LEU A 359 14.82 -9.35 21.68
N LEU A 360 14.17 -10.35 22.28
CA LEU A 360 13.74 -10.29 23.67
C LEU A 360 14.91 -10.22 24.63
N ASN A 361 16.01 -10.93 24.34
CA ASN A 361 17.18 -11.06 25.20
C ASN A 361 18.26 -9.97 24.98
N ASP A 362 18.18 -9.20 23.89
CA ASP A 362 19.21 -8.23 23.50
C ASP A 362 18.61 -6.83 23.30
N ASN A 363 18.53 -6.07 24.39
CA ASN A 363 18.02 -4.69 24.34
C ASN A 363 18.92 -3.74 23.53
N PRO A 364 20.26 -3.77 23.67
CA PRO A 364 21.14 -2.96 22.84
C PRO A 364 20.93 -3.20 21.35
N LEU A 365 20.77 -4.46 20.92
CA LEU A 365 20.49 -4.79 19.53
C LEU A 365 19.15 -4.23 19.05
N ARG A 366 18.10 -4.25 19.89
CA ARG A 366 16.82 -3.62 19.54
C ARG A 366 16.97 -2.12 19.30
N GLU A 367 17.71 -1.44 20.18
CA GLU A 367 17.92 0.01 20.08
C GLU A 367 18.76 0.35 18.83
N GLU A 368 19.81 -0.39 18.56
CA GLU A 368 20.66 -0.23 17.37
C GLU A 368 19.84 -0.41 16.08
N MET A 369 19.12 -1.51 15.96
CA MET A 369 18.26 -1.78 14.78
C MET A 369 17.18 -0.73 14.59
N GLY A 370 16.54 -0.29 15.67
CA GLY A 370 15.55 0.77 15.63
C GLY A 370 16.13 2.08 15.12
N GLU A 371 17.27 2.50 15.63
CA GLU A 371 17.93 3.75 15.22
C GLU A 371 18.44 3.67 13.76
N ASN A 372 18.93 2.52 13.33
CA ASN A 372 19.32 2.28 11.93
C ASN A 372 18.12 2.46 10.99
N GLY A 373 16.97 1.88 11.34
CA GLY A 373 15.73 2.04 10.59
C GLY A 373 15.30 3.51 10.51
N ARG A 374 15.32 4.22 11.63
CA ARG A 374 14.95 5.63 11.70
C ARG A 374 15.85 6.51 10.82
N LYS A 375 17.17 6.31 10.88
CA LYS A 375 18.12 7.02 10.03
C LYS A 375 17.86 6.77 8.55
N ALA A 376 17.57 5.51 8.17
CA ALA A 376 17.27 5.15 6.79
C ALA A 376 16.02 5.87 6.26
N VAL A 377 14.93 5.92 7.02
CA VAL A 377 13.71 6.63 6.62
C VAL A 377 13.96 8.12 6.48
N MET A 378 14.61 8.72 7.48
CA MET A 378 14.91 10.17 7.46
C MET A 378 15.77 10.58 6.26
N LYS A 379 16.64 9.69 5.77
CA LYS A 379 17.60 9.98 4.70
C LYS A 379 17.12 9.53 3.32
N GLU A 380 16.48 8.35 3.21
CA GLU A 380 16.27 7.68 1.92
C GLU A 380 14.79 7.39 1.60
N TYR A 381 13.90 7.30 2.61
CA TYR A 381 12.52 6.83 2.41
C TYR A 381 11.50 7.81 3.01
N ASN A 382 11.43 9.00 2.44
CA ASN A 382 10.51 10.04 2.86
C ASN A 382 9.93 10.82 1.65
N THR A 383 8.98 11.69 1.92
CA THR A 383 8.27 12.44 0.88
C THR A 383 9.19 13.34 0.06
N GLU A 384 10.27 13.91 0.62
CA GLU A 384 11.18 14.79 -0.11
C GLU A 384 11.92 14.03 -1.22
N ILE A 385 12.38 12.79 -0.94
CA ILE A 385 13.03 11.93 -1.95
C ILE A 385 12.05 11.55 -3.08
N ILE A 386 10.80 11.21 -2.73
CA ILE A 386 9.76 10.93 -3.73
C ILE A 386 9.45 12.15 -4.57
N LYS A 387 9.45 13.33 -3.97
CA LYS A 387 9.21 14.63 -4.65
C LYS A 387 10.17 14.83 -5.80
N GLU A 388 11.46 14.64 -5.59
CA GLU A 388 12.49 14.80 -6.63
C GLU A 388 12.23 13.85 -7.82
N ASN A 389 12.00 12.56 -7.53
CA ASN A 389 11.74 11.55 -8.56
C ASN A 389 10.44 11.83 -9.34
N LEU A 390 9.39 12.25 -8.63
CA LEU A 390 8.10 12.56 -9.26
C LEU A 390 8.21 13.79 -10.16
N ILE A 391 8.87 14.85 -9.71
CA ILE A 391 9.06 16.08 -10.50
C ILE A 391 9.91 15.80 -11.74
N SER A 392 11.01 15.04 -11.60
CA SER A 392 11.87 14.65 -12.74
C SER A 392 11.05 13.93 -13.81
N LEU A 393 10.22 12.97 -13.40
CA LEU A 393 9.33 12.23 -14.31
C LEU A 393 8.46 13.15 -15.17
N TYR A 394 7.84 14.16 -14.56
CA TYR A 394 6.97 15.07 -15.31
C TYR A 394 7.75 16.03 -16.21
N ASN A 395 8.90 16.49 -15.76
CA ASN A 395 9.76 17.36 -16.57
C ASN A 395 10.31 16.63 -17.81
N GLU A 396 10.68 15.37 -17.69
CA GLU A 396 11.13 14.54 -18.83
C GLU A 396 10.05 14.32 -19.90
N LEU A 397 8.78 14.33 -19.53
CA LEU A 397 7.67 14.15 -20.46
C LEU A 397 7.21 15.47 -21.10
N TYR A 398 7.60 16.60 -20.53
CA TYR A 398 7.22 17.92 -21.03
C TYR A 398 8.19 18.47 -22.09
N LEU A 399 9.42 17.95 -22.10
CA LEU A 399 10.45 18.30 -23.10
C LEU A 399 10.20 17.58 -24.42
#